data_0494dd434372521d6d665106fc449a58
#
_entry.id   0494dd434372521d6d665106fc449a58
#
_cell.length_a   1.000
_cell.length_b   1.000
_cell.length_c   1.000
_cell.angle_alpha   90.00
_cell.angle_beta   90.00
_cell.angle_gamma   90.00
#
_symmetry.space_group_name_H-M   'P 1'
#
loop_
_entity.id
_entity.type
_entity.pdbx_description
1 polymer ?
#
loop_
_entity_poly.entity_id
_entity_poly.type
_entity_poly.pdbx_seq_one_letter_code
_entity_poly.pdbx_strand_id
1 'polypeptide(L)'
;MTRIANTEKIIHSGVRLGNVASEFARAEEGYPIGYFYGYQTDGLFQTPEDVQNYKNSEGVVIMPNAVPGDVRFVDRNDDGIIDDKDKTMIGKSNPDYNLGINLNMSYKGFDLTLVASGVFGNDILRAYRMPDSPSQNYTSEILGRWTGPGTSNSIPRISSGNHINRSYISDLYLEDGSYVRMSNVTLGYDFKKLWKSLPFEQVRFYISAQNLFTITGYSGMDPEIGTSTGENWISGVDFGFYPTPRTFMVGASIKF
;
A
#
# COMPACT_ATOMS: atom_id res chain seq x y z
N MET A 1 -17.38 2.91 5.82
CA MET A 1 -16.96 1.53 5.50
C MET A 1 -18.05 0.88 4.67
N THR A 2 -17.79 0.58 3.41
CA THR A 2 -18.77 -0.07 2.53
C THR A 2 -18.71 -1.57 2.81
N ARG A 3 -19.77 -2.13 3.35
CA ARG A 3 -19.91 -3.56 3.58
C ARG A 3 -20.88 -4.15 2.58
N ILE A 4 -20.61 -5.38 2.15
CA ILE A 4 -21.56 -6.14 1.33
C ILE A 4 -22.71 -6.57 2.24
N ALA A 5 -23.93 -6.16 1.87
CA ALA A 5 -25.15 -6.60 2.52
C ALA A 5 -25.85 -7.62 1.59
N ASN A 6 -26.22 -8.78 2.13
CA ASN A 6 -27.00 -9.84 1.44
C ASN A 6 -26.35 -10.49 0.21
N THR A 7 -25.10 -10.88 0.29
CA THR A 7 -24.53 -11.84 -0.69
C THR A 7 -24.32 -13.19 -0.04
N GLU A 8 -25.14 -14.18 -0.43
CA GLU A 8 -24.94 -15.58 -0.06
C GLU A 8 -23.73 -16.21 -0.76
N LYS A 9 -22.96 -15.41 -1.52
CA LYS A 9 -21.87 -15.92 -2.34
C LYS A 9 -20.58 -15.21 -2.02
N ILE A 10 -19.60 -15.96 -1.56
CA ILE A 10 -18.20 -15.52 -1.49
C ILE A 10 -17.70 -15.36 -2.93
N ILE A 11 -17.24 -14.16 -3.28
CA ILE A 11 -16.57 -13.92 -4.55
C ILE A 11 -15.08 -13.98 -4.29
N HIS A 12 -14.42 -14.93 -4.94
CA HIS A 12 -12.99 -15.13 -4.84
C HIS A 12 -12.30 -14.44 -6.03
N SER A 13 -11.21 -13.76 -5.79
CA SER A 13 -10.29 -13.38 -6.87
C SER A 13 -9.01 -14.18 -6.74
N GLY A 14 -8.80 -15.03 -7.72
CA GLY A 14 -7.53 -15.72 -7.92
C GLY A 14 -6.72 -14.97 -8.94
N VAL A 15 -5.86 -14.04 -8.52
CA VAL A 15 -4.87 -13.42 -9.39
C VAL A 15 -3.52 -14.08 -9.15
N ARG A 16 -2.77 -14.27 -10.23
CA ARG A 16 -1.37 -14.66 -10.12
C ARG A 16 -0.57 -13.46 -9.62
N LEU A 17 -0.03 -13.57 -8.43
CA LEU A 17 1.05 -12.75 -7.96
C LEU A 17 2.35 -13.44 -8.38
N GLY A 18 2.91 -13.04 -9.52
CA GLY A 18 4.01 -13.76 -10.14
C GLY A 18 3.56 -15.14 -10.67
N ASN A 19 4.30 -16.22 -10.34
CA ASN A 19 3.92 -17.60 -10.69
C ASN A 19 3.01 -18.27 -9.64
N VAL A 20 2.70 -17.59 -8.53
CA VAL A 20 1.84 -18.11 -7.48
C VAL A 20 0.39 -17.77 -7.82
N ALA A 21 -0.39 -18.79 -8.21
CA ALA A 21 -1.85 -18.68 -8.26
C ALA A 21 -2.34 -18.80 -6.82
N SER A 22 -2.68 -17.68 -6.19
CA SER A 22 -3.22 -17.66 -4.84
C SER A 22 -4.36 -16.67 -4.76
N GLU A 23 -5.38 -17.05 -4.05
CA GLU A 23 -6.44 -16.15 -3.66
C GLU A 23 -5.89 -15.17 -2.63
N PHE A 24 -6.02 -13.86 -2.90
CA PHE A 24 -5.51 -12.81 -2.01
C PHE A 24 -6.57 -11.77 -1.64
N ALA A 25 -7.74 -11.78 -2.28
CA ALA A 25 -8.82 -10.86 -1.97
C ALA A 25 -10.16 -11.58 -2.03
N ARG A 26 -11.08 -11.14 -1.17
CA ARG A 26 -12.44 -11.69 -1.06
C ARG A 26 -13.48 -10.58 -0.99
N ALA A 27 -14.69 -10.93 -1.40
CA ALA A 27 -15.89 -10.18 -1.13
C ALA A 27 -16.88 -11.11 -0.43
N GLU A 28 -17.17 -10.82 0.83
CA GLU A 28 -17.94 -11.67 1.73
C GLU A 28 -18.86 -10.83 2.61
N GLU A 29 -20.01 -11.35 2.99
CA GLU A 29 -20.94 -10.66 3.85
C GLU A 29 -20.32 -10.34 5.22
N GLY A 30 -20.50 -9.10 5.67
CA GLY A 30 -19.95 -8.63 6.95
C GLY A 30 -18.53 -8.09 6.88
N TYR A 31 -17.82 -8.27 5.76
CA TYR A 31 -16.46 -7.80 5.53
C TYR A 31 -16.42 -6.62 4.55
N PRO A 32 -15.35 -5.81 4.54
CA PRO A 32 -15.13 -4.82 3.50
C PRO A 32 -14.99 -5.49 2.13
N ILE A 33 -15.54 -4.88 1.09
CA ILE A 33 -15.39 -5.38 -0.27
C ILE A 33 -13.91 -5.34 -0.68
N GLY A 34 -13.40 -6.44 -1.25
CA GLY A 34 -12.00 -6.53 -1.70
C GLY A 34 -10.99 -6.54 -0.54
N TYR A 35 -11.38 -7.03 0.64
CA TYR A 35 -10.43 -7.19 1.73
C TYR A 35 -9.33 -8.20 1.37
N PHE A 36 -8.13 -7.98 1.90
CA PHE A 36 -7.00 -8.88 1.70
C PHE A 36 -7.14 -10.10 2.58
N TYR A 37 -6.97 -11.26 1.95
CA TYR A 37 -7.15 -12.56 2.55
C TYR A 37 -5.86 -13.38 2.46
N GLY A 38 -5.35 -13.84 3.58
CA GLY A 38 -4.08 -14.54 3.66
C GLY A 38 -3.72 -14.98 5.07
N TYR A 39 -2.46 -15.28 5.27
CA TYR A 39 -1.92 -15.74 6.54
C TYR A 39 -1.50 -14.57 7.43
N GLN A 40 -1.71 -14.72 8.72
CA GLN A 40 -1.09 -13.86 9.72
C GLN A 40 0.30 -14.37 10.08
N THR A 41 1.21 -13.44 10.38
CA THR A 41 2.57 -13.75 10.81
C THR A 41 2.84 -13.22 12.21
N ASP A 42 3.76 -13.88 12.93
CA ASP A 42 4.21 -13.49 14.25
C ASP A 42 5.74 -13.37 14.26
N GLY A 43 6.29 -12.59 13.30
CA GLY A 43 7.72 -12.37 13.14
C GLY A 43 8.45 -13.54 12.51
N LEU A 44 9.73 -13.68 12.89
CA LEU A 44 10.65 -14.68 12.34
C LEU A 44 11.19 -15.57 13.46
N PHE A 45 11.41 -16.84 13.15
CA PHE A 45 12.16 -17.73 14.03
C PHE A 45 13.60 -17.22 14.18
N GLN A 46 14.06 -17.03 15.42
CA GLN A 46 15.40 -16.53 15.69
C GLN A 46 16.41 -17.64 15.94
N THR A 47 15.98 -18.72 16.58
CA THR A 47 16.83 -19.86 16.96
C THR A 47 16.16 -21.20 16.62
N PRO A 48 16.93 -22.32 16.57
CA PRO A 48 16.33 -23.64 16.43
C PRO A 48 15.36 -24.00 17.57
N GLU A 49 15.64 -23.50 18.76
CA GLU A 49 14.80 -23.69 19.95
C GLU A 49 13.42 -23.00 19.77
N ASP A 50 13.39 -21.84 19.11
CA ASP A 50 12.13 -21.15 18.80
C ASP A 50 11.23 -22.04 17.92
N VAL A 51 11.81 -22.71 16.94
CA VAL A 51 11.07 -23.66 16.07
C VAL A 51 10.49 -24.82 16.88
N GLN A 52 11.31 -25.41 17.75
CA GLN A 52 10.89 -26.56 18.57
C GLN A 52 9.86 -26.18 19.65
N ASN A 53 9.87 -24.93 20.10
CA ASN A 53 8.95 -24.41 21.09
C ASN A 53 7.67 -23.84 20.48
N TYR A 54 7.61 -23.67 19.16
CA TYR A 54 6.41 -23.20 18.48
C TYR A 54 5.42 -24.37 18.32
N LYS A 55 4.53 -24.49 19.30
CA LYS A 55 3.61 -25.63 19.45
C LYS A 55 2.18 -25.15 19.61
N ASN A 56 1.23 -25.98 19.15
CA ASN A 56 -0.17 -25.82 19.43
C ASN A 56 -0.51 -26.23 20.89
N SER A 57 -1.78 -26.11 21.27
CA SER A 57 -2.27 -26.48 22.63
C SER A 57 -2.05 -27.95 22.99
N GLU A 58 -1.94 -28.83 22.02
CA GLU A 58 -1.69 -30.29 22.22
C GLU A 58 -0.19 -30.62 22.27
N GLY A 59 0.70 -29.62 22.12
CA GLY A 59 2.16 -29.80 22.17
C GLY A 59 2.78 -30.25 20.84
N VAL A 60 2.03 -30.22 19.74
CA VAL A 60 2.52 -30.52 18.39
C VAL A 60 3.30 -29.34 17.85
N VAL A 61 4.51 -29.57 17.31
CA VAL A 61 5.30 -28.51 16.66
C VAL A 61 4.63 -28.12 15.33
N ILE A 62 4.19 -26.87 15.22
CA ILE A 62 3.37 -26.37 14.11
C ILE A 62 4.14 -26.33 12.79
N MET A 63 5.40 -25.89 12.83
CA MET A 63 6.26 -25.74 11.65
C MET A 63 7.57 -26.52 11.80
N PRO A 64 7.54 -27.87 11.85
CA PRO A 64 8.75 -28.67 12.21
C PRO A 64 9.89 -28.57 11.20
N ASN A 65 9.61 -28.18 9.96
CA ASN A 65 10.58 -28.04 8.89
C ASN A 65 11.12 -26.60 8.74
N ALA A 66 10.64 -25.65 9.56
CA ALA A 66 11.17 -24.29 9.56
C ALA A 66 12.59 -24.27 10.12
N VAL A 67 13.34 -23.25 9.71
CA VAL A 67 14.66 -22.98 10.23
C VAL A 67 14.76 -21.51 10.67
N PRO A 68 15.76 -21.14 11.48
CA PRO A 68 15.97 -19.75 11.88
C PRO A 68 16.02 -18.80 10.66
N GLY A 69 15.30 -17.68 10.77
CA GLY A 69 15.11 -16.71 9.70
C GLY A 69 13.89 -16.97 8.81
N ASP A 70 13.16 -18.07 9.00
CA ASP A 70 11.88 -18.29 8.34
C ASP A 70 10.75 -17.54 9.03
N VAL A 71 9.71 -17.22 8.25
CA VAL A 71 8.50 -16.57 8.74
C VAL A 71 7.74 -17.53 9.65
N ARG A 72 7.34 -17.04 10.82
CA ARG A 72 6.47 -17.74 11.74
C ARG A 72 5.02 -17.39 11.42
N PHE A 73 4.29 -18.34 10.78
CA PHE A 73 2.88 -18.20 10.48
C PHE A 73 2.03 -18.61 11.67
N VAL A 74 0.89 -17.97 11.84
CA VAL A 74 -0.02 -18.21 12.96
C VAL A 74 -0.96 -19.37 12.61
N ASP A 75 -0.94 -20.43 13.40
CA ASP A 75 -1.95 -21.50 13.41
C ASP A 75 -3.20 -20.97 14.13
N ARG A 76 -4.26 -20.69 13.36
CA ARG A 76 -5.46 -20.05 13.88
C ARG A 76 -6.48 -21.02 14.46
N ASN A 77 -6.51 -22.22 13.92
CA ASN A 77 -7.46 -23.26 14.32
C ASN A 77 -6.86 -24.24 15.33
N ASP A 78 -5.55 -24.06 15.67
CA ASP A 78 -4.80 -24.84 16.66
C ASP A 78 -4.70 -26.34 16.30
N ASP A 79 -4.76 -26.68 14.95
CA ASP A 79 -4.65 -28.07 14.50
C ASP A 79 -3.20 -28.55 14.30
N GLY A 80 -2.21 -27.65 14.51
CA GLY A 80 -0.78 -27.96 14.43
C GLY A 80 -0.21 -27.95 13.01
N ILE A 81 -0.96 -27.46 12.02
CA ILE A 81 -0.55 -27.44 10.60
C ILE A 81 -0.91 -26.06 10.02
N ILE A 82 -0.01 -25.43 9.30
CA ILE A 82 -0.31 -24.20 8.56
C ILE A 82 -0.92 -24.57 7.20
N ASP A 83 -2.23 -24.37 7.06
CA ASP A 83 -2.99 -24.68 5.84
C ASP A 83 -4.01 -23.56 5.49
N ASP A 84 -4.86 -23.83 4.50
CA ASP A 84 -5.87 -22.84 4.04
C ASP A 84 -6.89 -22.43 5.12
N LYS A 85 -7.03 -23.19 6.20
CA LYS A 85 -7.94 -22.88 7.30
C LYS A 85 -7.39 -21.77 8.23
N ASP A 86 -6.08 -21.52 8.17
CA ASP A 86 -5.43 -20.45 8.95
C ASP A 86 -5.52 -19.09 8.29
N LYS A 87 -5.98 -19.06 7.02
CA LYS A 87 -6.17 -17.81 6.31
C LYS A 87 -7.31 -16.98 6.90
N THR A 88 -7.13 -15.69 6.91
CA THR A 88 -8.09 -14.72 7.45
C THR A 88 -8.00 -13.39 6.71
N MET A 89 -8.87 -12.44 7.08
CA MET A 89 -8.68 -11.05 6.70
C MET A 89 -7.38 -10.53 7.32
N ILE A 90 -6.43 -10.15 6.47
CA ILE A 90 -5.14 -9.59 6.90
C ILE A 90 -5.06 -8.08 6.71
N GLY A 91 -5.93 -7.50 5.89
CA GLY A 91 -6.00 -6.06 5.66
C GLY A 91 -7.12 -5.68 4.70
N LYS A 92 -7.22 -4.40 4.38
CA LYS A 92 -8.27 -3.86 3.50
C LYS A 92 -7.73 -2.71 2.64
N SER A 93 -8.09 -2.68 1.37
CA SER A 93 -7.73 -1.59 0.46
C SER A 93 -8.65 -0.36 0.60
N ASN A 94 -9.87 -0.56 1.13
CA ASN A 94 -10.82 0.54 1.30
C ASN A 94 -10.44 1.40 2.50
N PRO A 95 -10.30 2.73 2.32
CA PRO A 95 -9.94 3.62 3.40
C PRO A 95 -11.10 3.80 4.39
N ASP A 96 -10.76 4.14 5.63
CA ASP A 96 -11.72 4.57 6.64
C ASP A 96 -12.14 6.02 6.44
N TYR A 97 -11.17 6.87 6.01
CA TYR A 97 -11.41 8.30 5.83
C TYR A 97 -10.77 8.82 4.54
N ASN A 98 -11.52 9.68 3.84
CA ASN A 98 -11.02 10.50 2.75
C ASN A 98 -11.16 11.97 3.15
N LEU A 99 -10.09 12.74 3.02
CA LEU A 99 -10.04 14.16 3.33
C LEU A 99 -9.72 14.96 2.06
N GLY A 100 -10.49 16.03 1.80
CA GLY A 100 -10.22 17.00 0.76
C GLY A 100 -10.19 18.41 1.35
N ILE A 101 -9.14 19.17 1.07
CA ILE A 101 -9.03 20.58 1.46
C ILE A 101 -8.81 21.41 0.21
N ASN A 102 -9.66 22.44 0.03
CA ASN A 102 -9.48 23.42 -1.02
C ASN A 102 -9.52 24.81 -0.36
N LEU A 103 -8.39 25.53 -0.43
CA LEU A 103 -8.23 26.86 0.13
C LEU A 103 -7.92 27.86 -0.98
N ASN A 104 -8.76 28.89 -1.11
CA ASN A 104 -8.57 29.97 -2.04
C ASN A 104 -8.48 31.29 -1.26
N MET A 105 -7.39 32.01 -1.45
CA MET A 105 -7.14 33.30 -0.79
C MET A 105 -6.78 34.35 -1.84
N SER A 106 -7.23 35.59 -1.62
CA SER A 106 -6.83 36.72 -2.44
C SER A 106 -6.54 37.94 -1.58
N TYR A 107 -5.43 38.64 -1.87
CA TYR A 107 -5.05 39.83 -1.14
C TYR A 107 -4.22 40.75 -2.01
N LYS A 108 -4.66 41.99 -2.17
CA LYS A 108 -3.94 43.09 -2.89
C LYS A 108 -3.40 42.67 -4.26
N GLY A 109 -4.13 41.89 -5.02
CA GLY A 109 -3.73 41.44 -6.37
C GLY A 109 -3.04 40.06 -6.38
N PHE A 110 -2.61 39.55 -5.26
CA PHE A 110 -2.20 38.15 -5.14
C PHE A 110 -3.42 37.23 -5.02
N ASP A 111 -3.34 36.08 -5.62
CA ASP A 111 -4.25 34.95 -5.41
C ASP A 111 -3.44 33.67 -5.13
N LEU A 112 -3.88 32.90 -4.16
CA LEU A 112 -3.31 31.62 -3.78
C LEU A 112 -4.40 30.57 -3.75
N THR A 113 -4.18 29.47 -4.47
CA THR A 113 -5.01 28.27 -4.41
C THR A 113 -4.18 27.12 -3.89
N LEU A 114 -4.69 26.45 -2.85
CA LEU A 114 -4.12 25.21 -2.31
C LEU A 114 -5.17 24.13 -2.39
N VAL A 115 -4.81 22.96 -2.94
CA VAL A 115 -5.64 21.77 -2.95
C VAL A 115 -4.83 20.63 -2.36
N ALA A 116 -5.34 20.04 -1.30
CA ALA A 116 -4.75 18.86 -0.67
C ALA A 116 -5.79 17.75 -0.56
N SER A 117 -5.33 16.51 -0.67
CA SER A 117 -6.12 15.30 -0.44
C SER A 117 -5.42 14.39 0.55
N GLY A 118 -6.19 13.63 1.32
CA GLY A 118 -5.68 12.63 2.25
C GLY A 118 -6.55 11.39 2.22
N VAL A 119 -5.92 10.24 2.35
CA VAL A 119 -6.55 8.92 2.45
C VAL A 119 -5.96 8.22 3.66
N PHE A 120 -6.79 7.61 4.50
CA PHE A 120 -6.35 7.04 5.76
C PHE A 120 -7.05 5.72 6.07
N GLY A 121 -6.29 4.79 6.66
CA GLY A 121 -6.80 3.52 7.16
C GLY A 121 -7.05 2.48 6.06
N ASN A 122 -6.30 2.56 4.97
CA ASN A 122 -6.22 1.54 3.93
C ASN A 122 -4.84 0.86 3.96
N ASP A 123 -4.81 -0.39 3.54
CA ASP A 123 -3.59 -1.16 3.35
C ASP A 123 -3.29 -1.31 1.85
N ILE A 124 -2.01 -1.46 1.54
CA ILE A 124 -1.50 -1.75 0.20
C ILE A 124 -0.78 -3.10 0.23
N LEU A 125 -1.18 -4.01 -0.68
CA LEU A 125 -0.49 -5.27 -0.91
C LEU A 125 0.64 -5.06 -1.91
N ARG A 126 1.89 -5.25 -1.46
CA ARG A 126 3.11 -5.08 -2.27
C ARG A 126 3.40 -6.29 -3.16
N ALA A 127 2.65 -6.43 -4.24
CA ALA A 127 2.76 -7.58 -5.14
C ALA A 127 4.09 -7.61 -5.92
N TYR A 128 4.72 -6.48 -6.19
CA TYR A 128 6.02 -6.40 -6.88
C TYR A 128 7.20 -6.94 -6.05
N ARG A 129 7.02 -7.14 -4.74
CA ARG A 129 8.04 -7.66 -3.83
C ARG A 129 7.91 -9.14 -3.50
N MET A 130 7.05 -9.83 -4.19
CA MET A 130 6.90 -11.28 -4.08
C MET A 130 7.71 -11.98 -5.19
N PRO A 131 9.05 -12.00 -5.10
CA PRO A 131 9.87 -12.60 -6.13
C PRO A 131 9.69 -14.12 -6.09
N ASP A 132 9.14 -14.66 -7.14
CA ASP A 132 8.94 -16.06 -7.36
C ASP A 132 10.07 -16.70 -8.17
N SER A 133 11.00 -15.88 -8.65
CA SER A 133 12.16 -16.31 -9.40
C SER A 133 13.46 -16.09 -8.59
N PRO A 134 14.29 -17.10 -8.42
CA PRO A 134 15.58 -16.97 -7.75
C PRO A 134 16.59 -16.09 -8.50
N SER A 135 16.29 -15.73 -9.75
CA SER A 135 17.14 -14.91 -10.61
C SER A 135 16.71 -13.43 -10.68
N GLN A 136 15.70 -13.02 -9.93
CA GLN A 136 15.30 -11.61 -9.87
C GLN A 136 16.26 -10.80 -8.99
N ASN A 137 16.45 -9.52 -9.37
CA ASN A 137 17.17 -8.57 -8.54
C ASN A 137 16.36 -8.22 -7.28
N TYR A 138 17.03 -8.18 -6.15
CA TYR A 138 16.46 -7.71 -4.90
C TYR A 138 16.51 -6.17 -4.82
N THR A 139 15.54 -5.58 -4.14
CA THR A 139 15.62 -4.18 -3.72
C THR A 139 16.64 -4.04 -2.58
N SER A 140 17.07 -2.81 -2.29
CA SER A 140 18.00 -2.53 -1.18
C SER A 140 17.47 -2.98 0.20
N GLU A 141 16.17 -3.18 0.34
CA GLU A 141 15.53 -3.70 1.55
C GLU A 141 16.09 -5.05 1.99
N ILE A 142 16.55 -5.88 1.04
CA ILE A 142 17.17 -7.18 1.33
C ILE A 142 18.42 -7.08 2.22
N LEU A 143 19.06 -5.91 2.26
CA LEU A 143 20.20 -5.66 3.14
C LEU A 143 19.83 -5.74 4.62
N GLY A 144 18.55 -5.46 4.96
CA GLY A 144 17.99 -5.58 6.31
C GLY A 144 17.42 -6.97 6.63
N ARG A 145 17.66 -7.98 5.79
CA ARG A 145 17.17 -9.35 6.00
C ARG A 145 17.78 -10.02 7.23
N TRP A 146 17.10 -11.03 7.72
CA TRP A 146 17.65 -11.90 8.74
C TRP A 146 18.94 -12.61 8.26
N THR A 147 20.01 -12.46 9.00
CA THR A 147 21.33 -13.09 8.77
C THR A 147 21.85 -13.79 10.02
N GLY A 148 21.11 -13.74 11.11
CA GLY A 148 21.38 -14.34 12.40
C GLY A 148 20.45 -13.81 13.47
N PRO A 149 20.41 -14.43 14.67
CA PRO A 149 19.52 -14.03 15.74
C PRO A 149 19.58 -12.52 16.05
N GLY A 150 18.43 -11.85 16.09
CA GLY A 150 18.32 -10.43 16.42
C GLY A 150 18.63 -9.46 15.27
N THR A 151 18.99 -9.91 14.09
CA THR A 151 19.32 -9.02 12.95
C THR A 151 18.08 -8.51 12.22
N SER A 152 16.98 -9.25 12.21
CA SER A 152 15.68 -8.85 11.67
C SER A 152 14.57 -9.69 12.30
N ASN A 153 13.36 -9.08 12.45
CA ASN A 153 12.13 -9.79 12.79
C ASN A 153 11.01 -9.57 11.76
N SER A 154 11.30 -8.87 10.66
CA SER A 154 10.32 -8.52 9.62
C SER A 154 10.74 -8.96 8.21
N ILE A 155 12.04 -9.00 7.92
CA ILE A 155 12.54 -9.40 6.60
C ILE A 155 13.22 -10.76 6.74
N PRO A 156 12.62 -11.82 6.16
CA PRO A 156 13.12 -13.19 6.33
C PRO A 156 14.47 -13.40 5.65
N ARG A 157 15.09 -14.52 5.97
CA ARG A 157 16.29 -14.99 5.27
C ARG A 157 16.02 -15.22 3.78
N ILE A 158 17.06 -15.18 2.96
CA ILE A 158 16.95 -15.59 1.56
C ILE A 158 16.72 -17.10 1.52
N SER A 159 15.67 -17.51 0.81
CA SER A 159 15.33 -18.89 0.54
C SER A 159 15.33 -19.16 -0.97
N SER A 160 15.60 -20.39 -1.37
CA SER A 160 15.58 -20.83 -2.77
C SER A 160 14.28 -21.56 -3.10
N GLY A 161 13.92 -21.60 -4.39
CA GLY A 161 12.75 -22.33 -4.86
C GLY A 161 11.42 -21.77 -4.36
N ASN A 162 10.38 -22.59 -4.38
CA ASN A 162 9.03 -22.25 -3.92
C ASN A 162 8.92 -22.43 -2.39
N HIS A 163 9.54 -21.52 -1.64
CA HIS A 163 9.55 -21.57 -0.18
C HIS A 163 8.32 -20.86 0.41
N ILE A 164 7.78 -21.35 1.52
CA ILE A 164 6.59 -20.81 2.19
C ILE A 164 6.73 -19.33 2.54
N ASN A 165 7.94 -18.86 2.90
CA ASN A 165 8.22 -17.44 3.17
C ASN A 165 7.81 -16.50 2.02
N ARG A 166 7.67 -17.02 0.79
CA ARG A 166 7.39 -16.24 -0.42
C ARG A 166 6.11 -16.66 -1.11
N SER A 167 5.75 -17.95 -1.00
CA SER A 167 4.56 -18.50 -1.67
C SER A 167 3.27 -18.23 -0.92
N TYR A 168 3.37 -17.95 0.38
CA TYR A 168 2.21 -17.65 1.22
C TYR A 168 1.95 -16.14 1.24
N ILE A 169 0.78 -15.74 0.77
CA ILE A 169 0.31 -14.36 0.91
C ILE A 169 0.01 -14.10 2.38
N SER A 170 0.66 -13.11 2.95
CA SER A 170 0.54 -12.80 4.37
C SER A 170 0.60 -11.29 4.62
N ASP A 171 0.34 -10.90 5.85
CA ASP A 171 0.46 -9.53 6.34
C ASP A 171 1.89 -8.95 6.21
N LEU A 172 2.91 -9.80 6.03
CA LEU A 172 4.28 -9.39 5.73
C LEU A 172 4.38 -8.52 4.45
N TYR A 173 3.45 -8.69 3.50
CA TYR A 173 3.39 -7.96 2.25
C TYR A 173 2.44 -6.78 2.27
N LEU A 174 1.82 -6.51 3.43
CA LEU A 174 0.94 -5.35 3.60
C LEU A 174 1.70 -4.18 4.21
N GLU A 175 1.40 -2.99 3.71
CA GLU A 175 1.84 -1.73 4.31
C GLU A 175 0.66 -0.78 4.47
N ASP A 176 0.78 0.12 5.43
CA ASP A 176 -0.16 1.24 5.58
C ASP A 176 -0.11 2.13 4.32
N GLY A 177 -1.24 2.20 3.62
CA GLY A 177 -1.44 3.01 2.43
C GLY A 177 -1.86 4.44 2.70
N SER A 178 -1.92 4.87 3.96
CA SER A 178 -2.33 6.21 4.33
C SER A 178 -1.37 7.27 3.80
N TYR A 179 -1.94 8.37 3.28
CA TYR A 179 -1.15 9.48 2.79
C TYR A 179 -1.87 10.82 2.84
N VAL A 180 -1.09 11.90 2.78
CA VAL A 180 -1.55 13.26 2.50
C VAL A 180 -0.76 13.81 1.32
N ARG A 181 -1.47 14.29 0.29
CA ARG A 181 -0.87 14.86 -0.93
C ARG A 181 -1.26 16.31 -1.09
N MET A 182 -0.27 17.15 -1.36
CA MET A 182 -0.48 18.49 -1.88
C MET A 182 -0.67 18.40 -3.40
N SER A 183 -1.93 18.33 -3.82
CA SER A 183 -2.32 18.02 -5.21
C SER A 183 -2.14 19.22 -6.12
N ASN A 184 -2.38 20.44 -5.61
CA ASN A 184 -2.14 21.67 -6.37
C ASN A 184 -1.79 22.84 -5.47
N VAL A 185 -0.80 23.63 -5.90
CA VAL A 185 -0.45 24.94 -5.34
C VAL A 185 -0.35 25.90 -6.51
N THR A 186 -1.17 26.95 -6.52
CA THR A 186 -1.10 27.99 -7.54
C THR A 186 -1.01 29.35 -6.87
N LEU A 187 0.01 30.12 -7.22
CA LEU A 187 0.20 31.51 -6.80
C LEU A 187 0.14 32.42 -8.03
N GLY A 188 -0.81 33.33 -8.04
CA GLY A 188 -0.98 34.32 -9.09
C GLY A 188 -0.83 35.76 -8.58
N TYR A 189 -0.54 36.65 -9.51
CA TYR A 189 -0.56 38.10 -9.25
C TYR A 189 -1.17 38.87 -10.44
N ASP A 190 -2.12 39.76 -10.14
CA ASP A 190 -2.73 40.64 -11.12
C ASP A 190 -1.96 41.97 -11.21
N PHE A 191 -1.15 42.12 -12.25
CA PHE A 191 -0.32 43.31 -12.51
C PHE A 191 -1.14 44.55 -12.82
N LYS A 192 -2.42 44.46 -13.17
CA LYS A 192 -3.32 45.60 -13.28
C LYS A 192 -3.46 46.36 -11.95
N LYS A 193 -3.28 45.68 -10.82
CA LYS A 193 -3.28 46.30 -9.49
C LYS A 193 -2.05 47.17 -9.25
N LEU A 194 -0.91 46.84 -9.90
CA LEU A 194 0.33 47.62 -9.82
C LEU A 194 0.36 48.73 -10.89
N TRP A 195 0.01 48.40 -12.13
CA TRP A 195 0.05 49.32 -13.28
C TRP A 195 -1.36 49.60 -13.79
N LYS A 196 -2.02 50.61 -13.18
CA LYS A 196 -3.41 51.00 -13.50
C LYS A 196 -3.60 51.55 -14.93
N SER A 197 -2.52 52.00 -15.57
CA SER A 197 -2.50 52.55 -16.94
C SER A 197 -2.55 51.51 -18.05
N LEU A 198 -2.45 50.22 -17.73
CA LEU A 198 -2.56 49.15 -18.73
C LEU A 198 -3.94 49.19 -19.41
N PRO A 199 -4.01 48.99 -20.76
CA PRO A 199 -5.26 49.04 -21.50
C PRO A 199 -6.15 47.79 -21.33
N PHE A 200 -5.76 46.85 -20.46
CA PHE A 200 -6.41 45.60 -20.20
C PHE A 200 -7.24 45.67 -18.91
N GLU A 201 -8.32 44.85 -18.83
CA GLU A 201 -9.10 44.73 -17.59
C GLU A 201 -8.32 43.97 -16.52
N GLN A 202 -7.57 42.95 -16.92
CA GLN A 202 -6.74 42.14 -16.04
C GLN A 202 -5.48 41.64 -16.77
N VAL A 203 -4.36 41.61 -16.06
CA VAL A 203 -3.09 40.99 -16.52
C VAL A 203 -2.57 40.13 -15.37
N ARG A 204 -2.90 38.87 -15.38
CA ARG A 204 -2.52 37.94 -14.32
C ARG A 204 -1.42 36.99 -14.80
N PHE A 205 -0.30 36.93 -14.06
CA PHE A 205 0.70 35.90 -14.17
C PHE A 205 0.57 34.95 -12.99
N TYR A 206 0.83 33.68 -13.24
CA TYR A 206 0.79 32.66 -12.19
C TYR A 206 1.84 31.58 -12.37
N ILE A 207 2.23 30.98 -11.25
CA ILE A 207 3.00 29.77 -11.17
C ILE A 207 2.12 28.69 -10.50
N SER A 208 2.21 27.48 -10.97
CA SER A 208 1.46 26.36 -10.40
C SER A 208 2.34 25.13 -10.27
N ALA A 209 2.16 24.39 -9.20
CA ALA A 209 2.80 23.11 -8.97
C ALA A 209 1.72 22.05 -8.70
N GLN A 210 1.75 20.95 -9.45
CA GLN A 210 0.88 19.81 -9.24
C GLN A 210 1.65 18.67 -8.61
N ASN A 211 1.01 17.92 -7.71
CA ASN A 211 1.59 16.81 -6.96
C ASN A 211 2.90 17.21 -6.27
N LEU A 212 2.89 18.38 -5.61
CA LEU A 212 4.11 19.03 -5.10
C LEU A 212 4.87 18.12 -4.12
N PHE A 213 4.16 17.47 -3.20
CA PHE A 213 4.70 16.46 -2.30
C PHE A 213 3.60 15.54 -1.79
N THR A 214 4.00 14.34 -1.38
CA THR A 214 3.17 13.36 -0.69
C THR A 214 3.85 12.98 0.63
N ILE A 215 3.11 12.96 1.72
CA ILE A 215 3.53 12.49 3.03
C ILE A 215 2.86 11.13 3.23
N THR A 216 3.66 10.08 3.38
CA THR A 216 3.18 8.71 3.56
C THR A 216 4.24 7.87 4.27
N GLY A 217 3.80 6.82 4.95
CA GLY A 217 4.65 5.74 5.47
C GLY A 217 4.91 4.62 4.46
N TYR A 218 4.16 4.61 3.34
CA TYR A 218 4.30 3.58 2.32
C TYR A 218 5.68 3.60 1.67
N SER A 219 6.30 2.43 1.56
CA SER A 219 7.69 2.29 1.07
C SER A 219 7.80 2.17 -0.45
N GLY A 220 6.67 2.02 -1.16
CA GLY A 220 6.61 1.97 -2.63
C GLY A 220 6.73 3.36 -3.27
N MET A 221 6.53 3.41 -4.60
CA MET A 221 6.73 4.64 -5.37
C MET A 221 5.60 5.67 -5.18
N ASP A 222 4.37 5.21 -5.07
CA ASP A 222 3.17 6.06 -4.93
C ASP A 222 2.11 5.30 -4.12
N PRO A 223 1.56 5.87 -3.03
CA PRO A 223 0.50 5.22 -2.25
C PRO A 223 -0.88 5.26 -2.92
N GLU A 224 -1.06 6.05 -3.98
CA GLU A 224 -2.32 6.13 -4.73
C GLU A 224 -2.43 4.97 -5.73
N ILE A 225 -2.70 3.78 -5.19
CA ILE A 225 -2.84 2.56 -5.98
C ILE A 225 -4.31 2.34 -6.32
N GLY A 226 -4.61 2.36 -7.62
CA GLY A 226 -5.96 2.09 -8.13
C GLY A 226 -6.27 0.60 -8.32
N THR A 227 -7.28 0.31 -9.12
CA THR A 227 -7.63 -1.05 -9.55
C THR A 227 -6.74 -1.47 -10.71
N SER A 228 -5.97 -2.53 -10.55
CA SER A 228 -5.00 -2.98 -11.57
C SER A 228 -5.11 -4.46 -11.93
N THR A 229 -6.00 -5.17 -11.27
CA THR A 229 -6.14 -6.62 -11.41
C THR A 229 -7.08 -7.05 -12.54
N GLY A 230 -7.72 -6.09 -13.24
CA GLY A 230 -8.82 -6.36 -14.18
C GLY A 230 -10.17 -6.57 -13.49
N GLU A 231 -10.19 -6.68 -12.17
CA GLU A 231 -11.39 -6.83 -11.36
C GLU A 231 -11.73 -5.47 -10.70
N ASN A 232 -12.85 -4.89 -11.05
CA ASN A 232 -13.23 -3.53 -10.61
C ASN A 232 -13.49 -3.40 -9.10
N TRP A 233 -13.56 -4.50 -8.37
CA TRP A 233 -13.84 -4.52 -6.93
C TRP A 233 -12.58 -4.69 -6.06
N ILE A 234 -11.41 -4.91 -6.69
CA ILE A 234 -10.11 -5.03 -6.00
C ILE A 234 -9.27 -3.80 -6.30
N SER A 235 -8.77 -3.18 -5.26
CA SER A 235 -7.84 -2.05 -5.32
C SER A 235 -6.69 -2.26 -4.33
N GLY A 236 -5.71 -1.36 -4.33
CA GLY A 236 -4.63 -1.38 -3.34
C GLY A 236 -3.59 -2.49 -3.54
N VAL A 237 -3.49 -3.07 -4.75
CA VAL A 237 -2.44 -4.05 -5.08
C VAL A 237 -1.39 -3.37 -5.95
N ASP A 238 -0.19 -3.20 -5.41
CA ASP A 238 0.92 -2.56 -6.12
C ASP A 238 1.76 -3.59 -6.88
N PHE A 239 1.68 -3.54 -8.21
CA PHE A 239 2.51 -4.32 -9.14
C PHE A 239 3.75 -3.56 -9.62
N GLY A 240 4.12 -2.44 -8.98
CA GLY A 240 5.22 -1.58 -9.40
C GLY A 240 4.77 -0.48 -10.35
N PHE A 241 3.66 0.20 -10.02
CA PHE A 241 3.15 1.31 -10.82
C PHE A 241 4.09 2.50 -10.80
N TYR A 242 4.13 3.18 -11.96
CA TYR A 242 4.90 4.41 -12.09
C TYR A 242 4.22 5.53 -11.28
N PRO A 243 4.98 6.30 -10.49
CA PRO A 243 4.40 7.34 -9.63
C PRO A 243 3.86 8.51 -10.45
N THR A 244 2.84 9.18 -9.90
CA THR A 244 2.27 10.38 -10.48
C THR A 244 3.31 11.50 -10.56
N PRO A 245 3.56 12.10 -11.75
CA PRO A 245 4.62 13.08 -11.92
C PRO A 245 4.34 14.38 -11.20
N ARG A 246 5.38 15.00 -10.69
CA ARG A 246 5.35 16.38 -10.22
C ARG A 246 5.46 17.32 -11.41
N THR A 247 4.50 18.26 -11.55
CA THR A 247 4.44 19.16 -12.69
C THR A 247 4.51 20.61 -12.22
N PHE A 248 5.37 21.43 -12.86
CA PHE A 248 5.45 22.86 -12.64
C PHE A 248 5.02 23.59 -13.90
N MET A 249 4.18 24.61 -13.74
CA MET A 249 3.64 25.41 -14.83
C MET A 249 3.79 26.87 -14.52
N VAL A 250 4.04 27.66 -15.57
CA VAL A 250 3.99 29.13 -15.55
C VAL A 250 3.00 29.56 -16.61
N GLY A 251 2.11 30.48 -16.29
CA GLY A 251 1.10 30.95 -17.22
C GLY A 251 0.75 32.40 -17.03
N ALA A 252 0.16 32.98 -18.09
CA ALA A 252 -0.39 34.33 -18.09
C ALA A 252 -1.84 34.29 -18.58
N SER A 253 -2.67 35.15 -18.00
CA SER A 253 -4.07 35.37 -18.41
C SER A 253 -4.28 36.86 -18.60
N ILE A 254 -4.72 37.29 -19.78
CA ILE A 254 -5.01 38.68 -20.12
C ILE A 254 -6.49 38.79 -20.47
N LYS A 255 -7.17 39.72 -19.83
CA LYS A 255 -8.57 40.07 -20.11
C LYS A 255 -8.61 41.47 -20.67
N PHE A 256 -9.26 41.60 -21.84
CA PHE A 256 -9.45 42.86 -22.56
C PHE A 256 -10.74 43.55 -22.16
#